data_48168960bbe529dbfc7a53141f75badf
#
_entry.id   48168960bbe529dbfc7a53141f75badf
#
_cell.length_a   1.000
_cell.length_b   1.000
_cell.length_c   1.000
_cell.angle_alpha   90.00
_cell.angle_beta   90.00
_cell.angle_gamma   90.00
#
_symmetry.space_group_name_H-M   'P 1'
#
loop_
_entity.id
_entity.type
_entity.pdbx_description
1 polymer ?
#
loop_
_entity_poly.entity_id
_entity_poly.type
_entity_poly.pdbx_seq_one_letter_code
_entity_poly.pdbx_strand_id
1 'polypeptide(L)'
;QRQMCIRDRCYLKELNAIGACRICVVEVKGAKNLVPACVYPIADGIEVYTNTERVQAARRTNLKLILSIHNQTCLTCSRSGLCELQRLCREYGVDNQMAFEGEKICYEPDTSAVHMVRDNSKCIMCRRCEAVCSLAQGVACIGTSGRGFATHIGPSFDSPLSETACIHCGQCIIACPTGALYEKDNTGLVWNALGDPQKHVVVQTAPSVRAGLGEMFSLPIGTNVEGKLAAALRRLGFDGVFDTDFAADLTIMEEGSEFFRRLQRGDMAQYPMFTSCCPGWVRFLKGQYPQLTGQLSTAKSPQQMFGSLTKSWLAQKLGVEPEKIFCVSIMPCVAKKAESELPTMATEHGPDVD
;
A
#
# COMPACT_ATOMS: atom_id res chain seq x y z
N GLN A 1 5.26 -16.37 23.91
CA GLN A 1 4.61 -15.43 24.86
C GLN A 1 4.11 -14.14 24.19
N ARG A 2 4.78 -13.60 23.16
CA ARG A 2 4.30 -12.41 22.42
C ARG A 2 2.97 -12.62 21.68
N GLN A 3 2.61 -13.84 21.35
CA GLN A 3 1.46 -14.12 20.49
C GLN A 3 0.13 -14.31 21.23
N MET A 4 0.13 -14.63 22.53
CA MET A 4 -1.09 -15.09 23.19
C MET A 4 -1.90 -14.04 23.97
N CYS A 5 -1.29 -12.98 24.52
CA CYS A 5 -1.99 -12.06 25.42
C CYS A 5 -1.66 -10.58 25.24
N ILE A 6 -0.70 -10.21 24.40
CA ILE A 6 -0.25 -8.84 24.25
C ILE A 6 -0.75 -8.28 22.94
N ARG A 7 -1.63 -7.30 23.01
CA ARG A 7 -2.14 -6.54 21.87
C ARG A 7 -1.36 -5.22 21.80
N ASP A 8 -0.88 -4.87 20.64
CA ASP A 8 -0.21 -3.58 20.40
C ASP A 8 -0.66 -2.95 19.08
N ARG A 9 -0.40 -1.66 18.91
CA ARG A 9 -0.72 -0.92 17.69
C ARG A 9 0.48 -0.20 17.09
N CYS A 10 1.47 0.13 17.93
CA CYS A 10 2.67 0.84 17.46
C CYS A 10 3.86 -0.09 17.18
N TYR A 11 3.92 -1.26 17.81
CA TYR A 11 5.03 -2.18 17.63
C TYR A 11 5.03 -2.80 16.22
N LEU A 12 6.17 -2.74 15.56
CA LEU A 12 6.47 -3.46 14.34
C LEU A 12 7.85 -4.11 14.52
N LYS A 13 7.90 -5.44 14.42
CA LYS A 13 9.12 -6.21 14.71
C LYS A 13 10.31 -5.65 13.92
N GLU A 14 11.43 -5.42 14.60
CA GLU A 14 12.70 -4.91 14.06
C GLU A 14 12.66 -3.47 13.52
N LEU A 15 11.49 -2.89 13.29
CA LEU A 15 11.35 -1.56 12.69
C LEU A 15 10.85 -0.49 13.68
N ASN A 16 9.86 -0.81 14.52
CA ASN A 16 9.22 0.19 15.36
C ASN A 16 8.89 -0.32 16.76
N ALA A 17 9.74 -0.02 17.73
CA ALA A 17 9.59 -0.41 19.13
C ALA A 17 9.59 0.84 20.02
N ILE A 18 8.55 1.69 19.92
CA ILE A 18 8.49 3.00 20.59
C ILE A 18 7.58 3.03 21.83
N GLY A 19 6.78 1.99 22.08
CA GLY A 19 5.89 1.91 23.24
C GLY A 19 4.81 3.00 23.34
N ALA A 20 4.44 3.65 22.21
CA ALA A 20 3.59 4.84 22.22
C ALA A 20 2.12 4.55 22.55
N CYS A 21 1.52 3.51 21.97
CA CYS A 21 0.07 3.26 22.11
C CYS A 21 -0.36 2.73 23.49
N ARG A 22 0.56 2.18 24.28
CA ARG A 22 0.31 1.64 25.62
C ARG A 22 -0.80 0.58 25.72
N ILE A 23 -1.21 -0.01 24.62
CA ILE A 23 -2.21 -1.11 24.63
C ILE A 23 -1.59 -2.42 25.15
N CYS A 24 -0.27 -2.58 25.02
CA CYS A 24 0.46 -3.75 25.49
C CYS A 24 0.91 -3.68 26.96
N VAL A 25 0.36 -2.75 27.75
CA VAL A 25 0.78 -2.63 29.16
C VAL A 25 0.53 -3.93 29.95
N VAL A 26 1.47 -4.25 30.83
CA VAL A 26 1.43 -5.40 31.72
C VAL A 26 1.86 -4.98 33.12
N GLU A 27 1.51 -5.78 34.09
CA GLU A 27 1.98 -5.63 35.45
C GLU A 27 3.18 -6.55 35.68
N VAL A 28 4.24 -6.00 36.24
CA VAL A 28 5.46 -6.75 36.57
C VAL A 28 5.63 -6.72 38.09
N LYS A 29 5.84 -7.89 38.69
CA LYS A 29 6.04 -8.01 40.13
C LYS A 29 7.24 -7.15 40.57
N GLY A 30 7.00 -6.29 41.58
CA GLY A 30 8.01 -5.36 42.06
C GLY A 30 8.10 -4.04 41.27
N ALA A 31 7.47 -3.90 40.12
CA ALA A 31 7.41 -2.62 39.41
C ALA A 31 6.27 -1.74 39.96
N LYS A 32 6.55 -0.48 40.25
CA LYS A 32 5.57 0.50 40.75
C LYS A 32 4.45 0.79 39.76
N ASN A 33 4.81 0.84 38.44
CA ASN A 33 3.90 1.22 37.39
C ASN A 33 3.72 0.09 36.36
N LEU A 34 2.61 0.13 35.64
CA LEU A 34 2.43 -0.73 34.46
C LEU A 34 3.45 -0.36 33.37
N VAL A 35 4.01 -1.38 32.72
CA VAL A 35 5.07 -1.22 31.70
C VAL A 35 4.59 -1.69 30.35
N PRO A 36 5.02 -1.07 29.24
CA PRO A 36 4.68 -1.52 27.90
C PRO A 36 5.52 -2.74 27.50
N ALA A 37 4.90 -3.90 27.40
CA ALA A 37 5.59 -5.17 27.14
C ALA A 37 6.38 -5.22 25.83
N CYS A 38 6.02 -4.38 24.83
CA CYS A 38 6.71 -4.35 23.55
C CYS A 38 8.14 -3.79 23.60
N VAL A 39 8.47 -3.03 24.66
CA VAL A 39 9.79 -2.37 24.84
C VAL A 39 10.41 -2.66 26.20
N TYR A 40 9.73 -3.39 27.08
CA TYR A 40 10.28 -3.70 28.42
C TYR A 40 11.31 -4.82 28.32
N PRO A 41 12.50 -4.66 28.92
CA PRO A 41 13.54 -5.67 28.90
C PRO A 41 13.11 -6.92 29.67
N ILE A 42 13.50 -8.08 29.18
CA ILE A 42 13.29 -9.37 29.84
C ILE A 42 14.47 -9.67 30.77
N ALA A 43 14.19 -10.15 31.96
CA ALA A 43 15.19 -10.64 32.92
C ALA A 43 14.76 -12.01 33.44
N ASP A 44 15.74 -12.80 33.89
CA ASP A 44 15.49 -14.10 34.52
C ASP A 44 14.66 -13.93 35.81
N GLY A 45 13.69 -14.79 36.00
CA GLY A 45 12.82 -14.78 37.19
C GLY A 45 11.76 -13.67 37.18
N ILE A 46 11.61 -12.89 36.11
CA ILE A 46 10.57 -11.87 36.01
C ILE A 46 9.16 -12.50 36.03
N GLU A 47 8.30 -12.04 36.92
CA GLU A 47 6.90 -12.44 36.99
C GLU A 47 6.03 -11.36 36.33
N VAL A 48 5.26 -11.73 35.29
CA VAL A 48 4.46 -10.82 34.46
C VAL A 48 2.99 -11.21 34.51
N TYR A 49 2.14 -10.26 34.84
CA TYR A 49 0.69 -10.45 34.85
C TYR A 49 0.05 -9.65 33.69
N THR A 50 -0.63 -10.35 32.78
CA THR A 50 -1.13 -9.77 31.55
C THR A 50 -2.62 -9.42 31.58
N ASN A 51 -3.35 -9.85 32.63
CA ASN A 51 -4.82 -9.78 32.67
C ASN A 51 -5.37 -9.40 34.05
N THR A 52 -4.65 -8.59 34.85
CA THR A 52 -5.18 -8.07 36.10
C THR A 52 -6.22 -6.97 35.83
N GLU A 53 -7.08 -6.71 36.79
CA GLU A 53 -8.06 -5.62 36.73
C GLU A 53 -7.38 -4.27 36.40
N ARG A 54 -6.24 -3.99 37.02
CA ARG A 54 -5.42 -2.81 36.78
C ARG A 54 -4.94 -2.71 35.33
N VAL A 55 -4.49 -3.81 34.77
CA VAL A 55 -4.07 -3.89 33.35
C VAL A 55 -5.25 -3.66 32.42
N GLN A 56 -6.40 -4.29 32.68
CA GLN A 56 -7.62 -4.12 31.90
C GLN A 56 -8.13 -2.67 31.92
N ALA A 57 -8.19 -2.06 33.11
CA ALA A 57 -8.59 -0.66 33.25
C ALA A 57 -7.68 0.29 32.48
N ALA A 58 -6.36 0.11 32.59
CA ALA A 58 -5.38 0.93 31.86
C ALA A 58 -5.52 0.79 30.33
N ARG A 59 -5.74 -0.41 29.82
CA ARG A 59 -5.94 -0.63 28.38
C ARG A 59 -7.23 0.02 27.88
N ARG A 60 -8.34 -0.07 28.62
CA ARG A 60 -9.58 0.64 28.33
C ARG A 60 -9.38 2.16 28.30
N THR A 61 -8.67 2.70 29.26
CA THR A 61 -8.35 4.14 29.30
C THR A 61 -7.53 4.56 28.09
N ASN A 62 -6.51 3.79 27.72
CA ASN A 62 -5.68 4.07 26.54
C ASN A 62 -6.49 4.00 25.23
N LEU A 63 -7.43 3.05 25.10
CA LEU A 63 -8.33 2.99 23.96
C LEU A 63 -9.25 4.21 23.88
N LYS A 64 -9.84 4.64 25.02
CA LYS A 64 -10.65 5.86 25.10
C LYS A 64 -9.86 7.11 24.68
N LEU A 65 -8.60 7.23 25.10
CA LEU A 65 -7.72 8.32 24.69
C LEU A 65 -7.42 8.28 23.18
N ILE A 66 -7.19 7.10 22.61
CA ILE A 66 -7.01 6.97 21.15
C ILE A 66 -8.29 7.37 20.41
N LEU A 67 -9.46 6.93 20.87
CA LEU A 67 -10.74 7.27 20.25
C LEU A 67 -11.06 8.76 20.36
N SER A 68 -10.58 9.47 21.40
CA SER A 68 -10.88 10.90 21.58
C SER A 68 -10.35 11.78 20.46
N ILE A 69 -9.25 11.37 19.79
CA ILE A 69 -8.65 12.10 18.66
C ILE A 69 -8.93 11.45 17.31
N HIS A 70 -9.44 10.23 17.28
CA HIS A 70 -9.67 9.46 16.06
C HIS A 70 -11.04 9.80 15.44
N ASN A 71 -11.07 10.06 14.11
CA ASN A 71 -12.34 10.19 13.40
C ASN A 71 -13.03 8.81 13.31
N GLN A 72 -14.23 8.73 13.89
CA GLN A 72 -14.97 7.49 14.09
C GLN A 72 -16.04 7.23 13.01
N THR A 73 -15.91 7.82 11.82
CA THR A 73 -16.79 7.54 10.67
C THR A 73 -16.50 6.15 10.09
N CYS A 74 -16.68 5.12 10.92
CA CYS A 74 -16.28 3.74 10.59
C CYS A 74 -17.04 3.17 9.39
N LEU A 75 -18.31 3.54 9.18
CA LEU A 75 -19.14 3.00 8.11
C LEU A 75 -18.62 3.36 6.71
N THR A 76 -17.96 4.51 6.57
CA THR A 76 -17.36 4.98 5.31
C THR A 76 -15.85 4.79 5.25
N CYS A 77 -15.27 4.16 6.26
CA CYS A 77 -13.83 3.96 6.34
C CYS A 77 -13.38 2.76 5.47
N SER A 78 -12.34 2.93 4.68
CA SER A 78 -11.73 1.87 3.86
C SER A 78 -11.28 0.63 4.65
N ARG A 79 -11.04 0.77 5.95
CA ARG A 79 -10.66 -0.33 6.86
C ARG A 79 -11.83 -0.89 7.67
N SER A 80 -13.08 -0.49 7.40
CA SER A 80 -14.24 -1.00 8.14
C SER A 80 -14.31 -2.53 8.10
N GLY A 81 -14.58 -3.13 9.27
CA GLY A 81 -14.58 -4.59 9.42
C GLY A 81 -13.20 -5.26 9.55
N LEU A 82 -12.15 -4.70 8.94
CA LEU A 82 -10.76 -5.20 9.02
C LEU A 82 -9.86 -4.35 9.93
N CYS A 83 -10.41 -3.30 10.55
CA CYS A 83 -9.67 -2.38 11.40
C CYS A 83 -9.30 -3.02 12.74
N GLU A 84 -8.00 -3.05 13.04
CA GLU A 84 -7.50 -3.59 14.30
C GLU A 84 -7.92 -2.75 15.52
N LEU A 85 -8.12 -1.43 15.36
CA LEU A 85 -8.64 -0.57 16.43
C LEU A 85 -10.10 -0.93 16.75
N GLN A 86 -10.95 -1.12 15.73
CA GLN A 86 -12.34 -1.60 15.93
C GLN A 86 -12.37 -2.95 16.65
N ARG A 87 -11.48 -3.89 16.27
CA ARG A 87 -11.39 -5.19 16.92
C ARG A 87 -11.03 -5.06 18.40
N LEU A 88 -10.04 -4.23 18.73
CA LEU A 88 -9.65 -3.98 20.14
C LEU A 88 -10.78 -3.31 20.92
N CYS A 89 -11.44 -2.32 20.36
CA CYS A 89 -12.56 -1.66 21.04
C CYS A 89 -13.66 -2.66 21.39
N ARG A 90 -14.01 -3.58 20.49
CA ARG A 90 -14.97 -4.67 20.78
C ARG A 90 -14.46 -5.63 21.84
N GLU A 91 -13.18 -6.04 21.78
CA GLU A 91 -12.56 -6.96 22.72
C GLU A 91 -12.53 -6.40 24.16
N TYR A 92 -12.31 -5.09 24.32
CA TYR A 92 -12.26 -4.42 25.62
C TYR A 92 -13.58 -3.75 26.05
N GLY A 93 -14.64 -3.89 25.27
CA GLY A 93 -15.94 -3.27 25.56
C GLY A 93 -15.86 -1.75 25.63
N VAL A 94 -15.12 -1.14 24.71
CA VAL A 94 -15.02 0.32 24.56
C VAL A 94 -15.73 0.73 23.28
N ASP A 95 -16.72 1.59 23.37
CA ASP A 95 -17.46 2.14 22.24
C ASP A 95 -17.17 3.64 22.02
N ASN A 96 -17.75 4.20 20.99
CA ASN A 96 -17.58 5.59 20.61
C ASN A 96 -18.07 6.59 21.66
N GLN A 97 -19.10 6.22 22.42
CA GLN A 97 -19.68 7.09 23.47
C GLN A 97 -18.79 7.15 24.70
N MET A 98 -17.87 6.20 24.85
CA MET A 98 -16.92 6.15 25.96
C MET A 98 -15.63 6.93 25.69
N ALA A 99 -15.43 7.49 24.48
CA ALA A 99 -14.29 8.34 24.19
C ALA A 99 -14.32 9.61 25.06
N PHE A 100 -13.13 10.08 25.46
CA PHE A 100 -13.06 11.35 26.18
C PHE A 100 -13.44 12.51 25.24
N GLU A 101 -14.23 13.42 25.75
CA GLU A 101 -14.55 14.67 25.07
C GLU A 101 -13.37 15.65 25.17
N GLY A 102 -13.20 16.48 24.15
CA GLY A 102 -12.13 17.46 24.10
C GLY A 102 -11.96 18.03 22.69
N GLU A 103 -11.00 18.92 22.58
CA GLU A 103 -10.62 19.52 21.29
C GLU A 103 -10.06 18.44 20.34
N LYS A 104 -10.49 18.48 19.09
CA LYS A 104 -9.99 17.62 18.01
C LYS A 104 -9.44 18.49 16.89
N ILE A 105 -8.26 18.12 16.41
CA ILE A 105 -7.74 18.73 15.19
C ILE A 105 -8.37 18.01 14.01
N CYS A 106 -9.04 18.76 13.14
CA CYS A 106 -9.54 18.27 11.87
C CYS A 106 -8.46 18.45 10.82
N TYR A 107 -8.21 17.39 10.04
CA TYR A 107 -7.28 17.39 8.92
C TYR A 107 -8.06 17.14 7.64
N GLU A 108 -7.78 17.94 6.62
CA GLU A 108 -8.23 17.63 5.27
C GLU A 108 -7.40 16.45 4.73
N PRO A 109 -8.04 15.47 4.09
CA PRO A 109 -7.33 14.36 3.48
C PRO A 109 -6.42 14.83 2.34
N ASP A 110 -5.16 14.44 2.37
CA ASP A 110 -4.24 14.64 1.26
C ASP A 110 -4.51 13.58 0.17
N THR A 111 -5.09 14.02 -0.93
CA THR A 111 -5.42 13.21 -2.12
C THR A 111 -4.47 13.49 -3.29
N SER A 112 -3.40 14.24 -3.07
CA SER A 112 -2.47 14.70 -4.11
C SER A 112 -1.74 13.55 -4.80
N ALA A 113 -1.42 12.50 -4.06
CA ALA A 113 -0.72 11.33 -4.62
C ALA A 113 -1.66 10.48 -5.48
N VAL A 114 -1.15 9.96 -6.59
CA VAL A 114 -1.88 9.11 -7.53
C VAL A 114 -2.31 7.79 -6.89
N HIS A 115 -1.47 7.23 -6.03
CA HIS A 115 -1.57 5.86 -5.54
C HIS A 115 -2.28 5.72 -4.20
N MET A 116 -2.37 6.79 -3.41
CA MET A 116 -2.91 6.72 -2.06
C MET A 116 -3.54 8.01 -1.58
N VAL A 117 -4.35 7.90 -0.53
CA VAL A 117 -4.90 9.00 0.26
C VAL A 117 -4.33 8.94 1.67
N ARG A 118 -4.02 10.10 2.23
CA ARG A 118 -3.57 10.26 3.62
C ARG A 118 -4.58 11.11 4.40
N ASP A 119 -5.22 10.51 5.40
CA ASP A 119 -6.21 11.12 6.27
C ASP A 119 -5.72 11.11 7.73
N ASN A 120 -5.13 12.20 8.16
CA ASN A 120 -4.58 12.32 9.50
C ASN A 120 -5.66 12.35 10.60
N SER A 121 -6.93 12.62 10.28
CA SER A 121 -8.02 12.55 11.24
C SER A 121 -8.27 11.11 11.74
N LYS A 122 -7.79 10.11 11.01
CA LYS A 122 -7.81 8.69 11.38
C LYS A 122 -6.48 8.16 11.90
N CYS A 123 -5.47 9.02 12.04
CA CYS A 123 -4.15 8.64 12.54
C CYS A 123 -4.17 8.43 14.07
N ILE A 124 -3.51 7.39 14.53
CA ILE A 124 -3.33 7.09 15.96
C ILE A 124 -1.89 7.29 16.44
N MET A 125 -1.10 8.01 15.68
CA MET A 125 0.29 8.38 16.02
C MET A 125 1.21 7.21 16.36
N CYS A 126 0.98 6.05 15.74
CA CYS A 126 1.76 4.83 15.99
C CYS A 126 3.14 4.83 15.31
N ARG A 127 3.40 5.71 14.36
CA ARG A 127 4.65 5.88 13.59
C ARG A 127 5.12 4.65 12.81
N ARG A 128 4.29 3.65 12.60
CA ARG A 128 4.67 2.45 11.83
C ARG A 128 4.99 2.79 10.38
N CYS A 129 4.20 3.68 9.76
CA CYS A 129 4.42 4.15 8.40
C CYS A 129 5.73 4.92 8.24
N GLU A 130 6.07 5.78 9.20
CA GLU A 130 7.34 6.50 9.28
C GLU A 130 8.53 5.52 9.35
N ALA A 131 8.47 4.55 10.28
CA ALA A 131 9.52 3.56 10.44
C ALA A 131 9.72 2.68 9.18
N VAL A 132 8.63 2.25 8.54
CA VAL A 132 8.73 1.48 7.30
C VAL A 132 9.30 2.33 6.17
N CYS A 133 8.89 3.59 6.03
CA CYS A 133 9.39 4.48 4.98
C CYS A 133 10.88 4.80 5.14
N SER A 134 11.33 5.05 6.39
CA SER A 134 12.70 5.43 6.66
C SER A 134 13.64 4.23 6.79
N LEU A 135 13.28 3.21 7.57
CA LEU A 135 14.18 2.12 7.93
C LEU A 135 14.12 0.94 6.95
N ALA A 136 12.94 0.61 6.43
CA ALA A 136 12.81 -0.51 5.49
C ALA A 136 12.98 -0.09 4.04
N GLN A 137 12.44 1.09 3.66
CA GLN A 137 12.50 1.56 2.27
C GLN A 137 13.65 2.54 2.00
N GLY A 138 14.26 3.12 3.03
CA GLY A 138 15.35 4.09 2.89
C GLY A 138 14.96 5.42 2.22
N VAL A 139 13.65 5.75 2.20
CA VAL A 139 13.12 6.93 1.48
C VAL A 139 12.84 8.11 2.41
N ALA A 140 12.25 7.84 3.58
CA ALA A 140 11.96 8.83 4.62
C ALA A 140 11.15 10.06 4.14
N CYS A 141 10.22 9.88 3.20
CA CYS A 141 9.40 10.99 2.69
C CYS A 141 8.26 11.41 3.62
N ILE A 142 7.94 10.60 4.62
CA ILE A 142 6.97 10.90 5.68
C ILE A 142 7.62 10.73 7.04
N GLY A 143 7.28 11.61 7.96
CA GLY A 143 7.81 11.62 9.31
C GLY A 143 6.87 12.31 10.28
N THR A 144 7.31 12.52 11.51
CA THR A 144 6.57 13.25 12.53
C THR A 144 6.80 14.75 12.35
N SER A 145 5.71 15.50 12.15
CA SER A 145 5.69 16.96 12.04
C SER A 145 4.96 17.60 13.22
N GLY A 146 5.26 18.86 13.52
CA GLY A 146 4.68 19.57 14.63
C GLY A 146 5.17 19.11 16.01
N ARG A 147 4.53 19.61 17.06
CA ARG A 147 4.80 19.21 18.45
C ARG A 147 3.57 19.37 19.33
N GLY A 148 3.58 18.70 20.49
CA GLY A 148 2.46 18.75 21.42
C GLY A 148 1.19 18.20 20.77
N PHE A 149 0.08 18.89 20.97
CA PHE A 149 -1.23 18.48 20.44
C PHE A 149 -1.29 18.53 18.90
N ALA A 150 -0.55 19.46 18.26
CA ALA A 150 -0.48 19.58 16.80
C ALA A 150 0.45 18.57 16.13
N THR A 151 0.99 17.59 16.86
CA THR A 151 1.84 16.57 16.27
C THR A 151 1.03 15.68 15.32
N HIS A 152 1.55 15.48 14.11
CA HIS A 152 0.93 14.60 13.10
C HIS A 152 2.01 13.91 12.25
N ILE A 153 1.59 12.96 11.42
CA ILE A 153 2.49 12.25 10.49
C ILE A 153 2.25 12.77 9.09
N GLY A 154 3.32 13.16 8.41
CA GLY A 154 3.21 13.69 7.05
C GLY A 154 4.58 13.97 6.41
N PRO A 155 4.58 14.51 5.21
CA PRO A 155 5.78 15.07 4.59
C PRO A 155 6.32 16.29 5.37
N SER A 156 7.59 16.59 5.16
CA SER A 156 8.21 17.79 5.73
C SER A 156 7.48 19.06 5.26
N PHE A 157 7.33 20.04 6.15
CA PHE A 157 6.67 21.32 5.89
C PHE A 157 5.20 21.20 5.42
N ASP A 158 4.55 20.06 5.71
CA ASP A 158 3.17 19.77 5.29
C ASP A 158 2.94 19.86 3.78
N SER A 159 3.99 19.62 2.99
CA SER A 159 3.91 19.56 1.54
C SER A 159 2.95 18.47 1.08
N PRO A 160 2.29 18.62 -0.07
CA PRO A 160 1.52 17.56 -0.69
C PRO A 160 2.39 16.32 -0.92
N LEU A 161 1.84 15.11 -0.71
CA LEU A 161 2.61 13.88 -0.89
C LEU A 161 3.13 13.70 -2.33
N SER A 162 2.42 14.24 -3.32
CA SER A 162 2.82 14.25 -4.73
C SER A 162 4.15 14.98 -5.00
N GLU A 163 4.51 15.96 -4.16
CA GLU A 163 5.71 16.79 -4.31
C GLU A 163 6.94 16.21 -3.56
N THR A 164 6.80 15.01 -3.00
CA THR A 164 7.86 14.38 -2.22
C THR A 164 8.66 13.37 -3.03
N ALA A 165 9.77 12.89 -2.44
CA ALA A 165 10.56 11.78 -2.97
C ALA A 165 9.86 10.40 -2.81
N CYS A 166 8.55 10.37 -2.59
CA CYS A 166 7.81 9.12 -2.43
C CYS A 166 7.98 8.22 -3.65
N ILE A 167 8.37 6.97 -3.42
CA ILE A 167 8.57 5.96 -4.48
C ILE A 167 7.29 5.16 -4.80
N HIS A 168 6.17 5.54 -4.22
CA HIS A 168 4.84 4.95 -4.40
C HIS A 168 4.75 3.45 -4.03
N CYS A 169 5.62 2.93 -3.18
CA CYS A 169 5.71 1.50 -2.86
C CYS A 169 4.52 0.94 -2.05
N GLY A 170 3.70 1.80 -1.41
CA GLY A 170 2.52 1.40 -0.63
C GLY A 170 2.81 0.71 0.72
N GLN A 171 4.09 0.55 1.12
CA GLN A 171 4.42 -0.15 2.36
C GLN A 171 3.89 0.55 3.62
N CYS A 172 3.77 1.86 3.58
CA CYS A 172 3.15 2.65 4.64
C CYS A 172 1.65 2.36 4.80
N ILE A 173 0.94 2.04 3.70
CA ILE A 173 -0.47 1.64 3.71
C ILE A 173 -0.63 0.30 4.45
N ILE A 174 0.20 -0.68 4.10
CA ILE A 174 0.19 -2.01 4.73
C ILE A 174 0.54 -1.92 6.22
N ALA A 175 1.51 -1.07 6.58
CA ALA A 175 1.92 -0.86 7.94
C ALA A 175 0.89 -0.12 8.80
N CYS A 176 -0.04 0.64 8.19
CA CYS A 176 -1.04 1.43 8.90
C CYS A 176 -2.09 0.53 9.56
N PRO A 177 -2.28 0.59 10.90
CA PRO A 177 -3.26 -0.23 11.61
C PRO A 177 -4.69 0.31 11.55
N THR A 178 -4.87 1.50 10.99
CA THR A 178 -6.17 2.19 10.84
C THR A 178 -6.38 2.61 9.40
N GLY A 179 -7.46 3.33 9.10
CA GLY A 179 -7.74 3.89 7.77
C GLY A 179 -7.11 5.27 7.52
N ALA A 180 -6.00 5.60 8.19
CA ALA A 180 -5.30 6.87 7.96
C ALA A 180 -4.52 6.91 6.64
N LEU A 181 -4.08 5.75 6.16
CA LEU A 181 -3.43 5.57 4.86
C LEU A 181 -4.17 4.46 4.12
N TYR A 182 -4.62 4.73 2.92
CA TYR A 182 -5.34 3.76 2.09
C TYR A 182 -5.10 4.03 0.61
N GLU A 183 -5.32 3.02 -0.21
CA GLU A 183 -5.19 3.09 -1.66
C GLU A 183 -6.24 4.03 -2.25
N LYS A 184 -5.85 4.81 -3.27
CA LYS A 184 -6.80 5.61 -4.05
C LYS A 184 -7.69 4.67 -4.86
N ASP A 185 -9.00 4.80 -4.72
CA ASP A 185 -9.96 3.93 -5.39
C ASP A 185 -10.23 4.42 -6.83
N ASN A 186 -9.93 3.58 -7.80
CA ASN A 186 -10.18 3.80 -9.22
C ASN A 186 -11.30 2.89 -9.77
N THR A 187 -11.96 2.10 -8.93
CA THR A 187 -13.00 1.15 -9.40
C THR A 187 -14.17 1.86 -10.08
N GLY A 188 -14.49 3.10 -9.66
CA GLY A 188 -15.51 3.93 -10.30
C GLY A 188 -15.23 4.21 -11.78
N LEU A 189 -13.97 4.42 -12.16
CA LEU A 189 -13.58 4.62 -13.57
C LEU A 189 -13.85 3.36 -14.40
N VAL A 190 -13.54 2.20 -13.84
CA VAL A 190 -13.77 0.90 -14.48
C VAL A 190 -15.27 0.64 -14.66
N TRP A 191 -16.09 0.90 -13.63
CA TRP A 191 -17.54 0.76 -13.73
C TRP A 191 -18.16 1.67 -14.79
N ASN A 192 -17.67 2.91 -14.88
CA ASN A 192 -18.11 3.84 -15.92
C ASN A 192 -17.75 3.35 -17.32
N ALA A 193 -16.52 2.81 -17.47
CA ALA A 193 -16.08 2.26 -18.76
C ALA A 193 -16.89 1.01 -19.15
N LEU A 194 -17.15 0.09 -18.22
CA LEU A 194 -18.00 -1.10 -18.45
C LEU A 194 -19.46 -0.76 -18.81
N GLY A 195 -19.94 0.39 -18.32
CA GLY A 195 -21.29 0.88 -18.63
C GLY A 195 -21.38 1.67 -19.95
N ASP A 196 -20.28 2.00 -20.58
CA ASP A 196 -20.23 2.77 -21.82
C ASP A 196 -20.20 1.84 -23.06
N PRO A 197 -21.28 1.75 -23.84
CA PRO A 197 -21.37 0.86 -24.99
C PRO A 197 -20.44 1.25 -26.15
N GLN A 198 -19.80 2.41 -26.09
CA GLN A 198 -18.83 2.85 -27.10
C GLN A 198 -17.39 2.40 -26.78
N LYS A 199 -17.16 1.88 -25.57
CA LYS A 199 -15.85 1.40 -25.14
C LYS A 199 -15.72 -0.10 -25.26
N HIS A 200 -14.55 -0.53 -25.69
CA HIS A 200 -14.13 -1.92 -25.64
C HIS A 200 -13.20 -2.10 -24.42
N VAL A 201 -13.70 -2.72 -23.38
CA VAL A 201 -13.00 -2.77 -22.08
C VAL A 201 -12.24 -4.07 -21.95
N VAL A 202 -10.92 -3.98 -21.91
CA VAL A 202 -10.04 -5.14 -21.70
C VAL A 202 -9.37 -5.08 -20.33
N VAL A 203 -9.05 -6.24 -19.77
CA VAL A 203 -8.38 -6.33 -18.47
C VAL A 203 -7.22 -7.30 -18.51
N GLN A 204 -6.11 -6.91 -17.90
CA GLN A 204 -5.00 -7.78 -17.58
C GLN A 204 -4.90 -8.02 -16.07
N THR A 205 -4.47 -9.21 -15.67
CA THR A 205 -4.33 -9.59 -14.26
C THR A 205 -2.91 -10.01 -13.94
N ALA A 206 -2.35 -9.51 -12.83
CA ALA A 206 -1.04 -9.94 -12.36
C ALA A 206 -1.08 -11.38 -11.81
N PRO A 207 0.01 -12.17 -11.96
CA PRO A 207 0.09 -13.55 -11.49
C PRO A 207 -0.24 -13.73 -10.00
N SER A 208 0.20 -12.80 -9.15
CA SER A 208 -0.04 -12.87 -7.71
C SER A 208 -1.53 -12.72 -7.32
N VAL A 209 -2.34 -12.07 -8.14
CA VAL A 209 -3.78 -11.91 -7.88
C VAL A 209 -4.48 -13.26 -7.89
N ARG A 210 -4.16 -14.14 -8.85
CA ARG A 210 -4.75 -15.49 -8.95
C ARG A 210 -4.37 -16.41 -7.79
N ALA A 211 -3.23 -16.13 -7.12
CA ALA A 211 -2.78 -16.90 -5.96
C ALA A 211 -3.38 -16.38 -4.63
N GLY A 212 -3.61 -15.06 -4.51
CA GLY A 212 -4.09 -14.43 -3.28
C GLY A 212 -5.61 -14.27 -3.20
N LEU A 213 -6.30 -14.11 -4.33
CA LEU A 213 -7.74 -13.83 -4.36
C LEU A 213 -8.58 -14.95 -3.72
N GLY A 214 -8.14 -16.21 -3.82
CA GLY A 214 -8.86 -17.35 -3.26
C GLY A 214 -9.10 -17.24 -1.75
N GLU A 215 -8.16 -16.65 -1.03
CA GLU A 215 -8.24 -16.47 0.43
C GLU A 215 -9.39 -15.52 0.82
N MET A 216 -9.68 -14.49 0.03
CA MET A 216 -10.81 -13.59 0.25
C MET A 216 -12.17 -14.30 0.15
N PHE A 217 -12.22 -15.41 -0.57
CA PHE A 217 -13.39 -16.27 -0.71
C PHE A 217 -13.33 -17.53 0.15
N SER A 218 -12.51 -17.49 1.22
CA SER A 218 -12.36 -18.59 2.19
C SER A 218 -11.88 -19.91 1.58
N LEU A 219 -11.16 -19.86 0.47
CA LEU A 219 -10.44 -21.01 -0.08
C LEU A 219 -9.12 -21.22 0.68
N PRO A 220 -8.55 -22.44 0.67
CA PRO A 220 -7.24 -22.68 1.28
C PRO A 220 -6.16 -21.74 0.75
N ILE A 221 -5.20 -21.37 1.61
CA ILE A 221 -4.07 -20.50 1.27
C ILE A 221 -3.34 -21.05 0.04
N GLY A 222 -3.04 -20.18 -0.92
CA GLY A 222 -2.30 -20.55 -2.14
C GLY A 222 -3.14 -21.28 -3.19
N THR A 223 -4.47 -21.37 -3.04
CA THR A 223 -5.33 -21.94 -4.08
C THR A 223 -5.27 -21.09 -5.36
N ASN A 224 -4.80 -21.67 -6.47
CA ASN A 224 -4.84 -21.00 -7.77
C ASN A 224 -6.29 -20.87 -8.26
N VAL A 225 -6.73 -19.62 -8.45
CA VAL A 225 -8.11 -19.30 -8.90
C VAL A 225 -8.15 -18.69 -10.30
N GLU A 226 -7.13 -18.88 -11.12
CA GLU A 226 -6.98 -18.28 -12.44
C GLU A 226 -8.24 -18.40 -13.31
N GLY A 227 -8.74 -19.63 -13.55
CA GLY A 227 -9.94 -19.85 -14.35
C GLY A 227 -11.20 -19.24 -13.73
N LYS A 228 -11.31 -19.24 -12.39
CA LYS A 228 -12.44 -18.59 -11.69
C LYS A 228 -12.36 -17.07 -11.79
N LEU A 229 -11.16 -16.50 -11.68
CA LEU A 229 -10.92 -15.06 -11.86
C LEU A 229 -11.29 -14.62 -13.27
N ALA A 230 -10.81 -15.32 -14.30
CA ALA A 230 -11.14 -15.02 -15.69
C ALA A 230 -12.66 -15.12 -15.96
N ALA A 231 -13.32 -16.15 -15.42
CA ALA A 231 -14.77 -16.30 -15.54
C ALA A 231 -15.54 -15.19 -14.82
N ALA A 232 -15.09 -14.76 -13.65
CA ALA A 232 -15.69 -13.67 -12.90
C ALA A 232 -15.57 -12.33 -13.66
N LEU A 233 -14.41 -12.02 -14.20
CA LEU A 233 -14.16 -10.80 -14.97
C LEU A 233 -15.03 -10.75 -16.24
N ARG A 234 -15.15 -11.86 -16.96
CA ARG A 234 -16.08 -11.95 -18.12
C ARG A 234 -17.54 -11.71 -17.71
N ARG A 235 -17.96 -12.22 -16.54
CA ARG A 235 -19.32 -11.99 -16.01
C ARG A 235 -19.55 -10.55 -15.56
N LEU A 236 -18.50 -9.82 -15.17
CA LEU A 236 -18.58 -8.40 -14.86
C LEU A 236 -18.73 -7.52 -16.11
N GLY A 237 -18.52 -8.07 -17.31
CA GLY A 237 -18.75 -7.37 -18.58
C GLY A 237 -17.46 -6.95 -19.30
N PHE A 238 -16.28 -7.43 -18.90
CA PHE A 238 -15.06 -7.20 -19.67
C PHE A 238 -15.11 -7.93 -21.00
N ASP A 239 -14.83 -7.22 -22.10
CA ASP A 239 -14.80 -7.76 -23.46
C ASP A 239 -13.59 -8.69 -23.68
N GLY A 240 -12.44 -8.35 -23.09
CA GLY A 240 -11.23 -9.16 -23.13
C GLY A 240 -10.61 -9.34 -21.76
N VAL A 241 -10.25 -10.60 -21.42
CA VAL A 241 -9.58 -10.93 -20.15
C VAL A 241 -8.26 -11.63 -20.47
N PHE A 242 -7.16 -11.05 -20.04
CA PHE A 242 -5.81 -11.47 -20.37
C PHE A 242 -4.94 -11.67 -19.13
N ASP A 243 -3.84 -12.39 -19.30
CA ASP A 243 -2.80 -12.56 -18.29
C ASP A 243 -1.62 -11.63 -18.60
N THR A 244 -1.11 -10.96 -17.58
CA THR A 244 0.08 -10.11 -17.69
C THR A 244 1.34 -10.93 -18.02
N ASP A 245 1.36 -12.25 -17.79
CA ASP A 245 2.49 -13.13 -18.11
C ASP A 245 2.85 -13.08 -19.61
N PHE A 246 1.86 -12.97 -20.46
CA PHE A 246 2.09 -12.77 -21.90
C PHE A 246 2.98 -11.55 -22.20
N ALA A 247 2.70 -10.44 -21.52
CA ALA A 247 3.51 -9.23 -21.68
C ALA A 247 4.84 -9.31 -20.91
N ALA A 248 4.90 -10.14 -19.87
CA ALA A 248 6.16 -10.42 -19.17
C ALA A 248 7.14 -11.18 -20.06
N ASP A 249 6.67 -12.12 -20.87
CA ASP A 249 7.49 -12.82 -21.87
C ASP A 249 8.07 -11.82 -22.91
N LEU A 250 7.26 -10.87 -23.36
CA LEU A 250 7.74 -9.81 -24.25
C LEU A 250 8.78 -8.91 -23.57
N THR A 251 8.57 -8.57 -22.30
CA THR A 251 9.54 -7.78 -21.52
C THR A 251 10.88 -8.52 -21.44
N ILE A 252 10.87 -9.84 -21.19
CA ILE A 252 12.09 -10.66 -21.17
C ILE A 252 12.78 -10.64 -22.54
N MET A 253 12.04 -10.73 -23.63
CA MET A 253 12.60 -10.68 -24.98
C MET A 253 13.26 -9.32 -25.28
N GLU A 254 12.61 -8.23 -24.90
CA GLU A 254 13.14 -6.88 -25.13
C GLU A 254 14.36 -6.58 -24.22
N GLU A 255 14.26 -6.88 -22.92
CA GLU A 255 15.38 -6.70 -21.99
C GLU A 255 16.57 -7.59 -22.34
N GLY A 256 16.33 -8.84 -22.71
CA GLY A 256 17.37 -9.77 -23.18
C GLY A 256 18.05 -9.27 -24.46
N SER A 257 17.27 -8.78 -25.42
CA SER A 257 17.81 -8.20 -26.67
C SER A 257 18.59 -6.92 -26.38
N GLU A 258 18.15 -6.08 -25.47
CA GLU A 258 18.88 -4.90 -25.01
C GLU A 258 20.19 -5.29 -24.34
N PHE A 259 20.16 -6.27 -23.45
CA PHE A 259 21.35 -6.78 -22.76
C PHE A 259 22.41 -7.27 -23.76
N PHE A 260 22.02 -8.10 -24.74
CA PHE A 260 22.95 -8.59 -25.76
C PHE A 260 23.51 -7.45 -26.62
N ARG A 261 22.70 -6.46 -27.00
CA ARG A 261 23.17 -5.28 -27.74
C ARG A 261 24.19 -4.47 -26.96
N ARG A 262 23.96 -4.25 -25.65
CA ARG A 262 24.91 -3.56 -24.77
C ARG A 262 26.21 -4.34 -24.63
N LEU A 263 26.12 -5.66 -24.47
CA LEU A 263 27.31 -6.54 -24.35
C LEU A 263 28.15 -6.52 -25.64
N GLN A 264 27.55 -6.61 -26.81
CA GLN A 264 28.23 -6.57 -28.10
C GLN A 264 28.92 -5.23 -28.37
N ARG A 265 28.36 -4.13 -27.88
CA ARG A 265 28.98 -2.79 -28.00
C ARG A 265 30.16 -2.58 -27.04
N GLY A 266 30.35 -3.47 -26.07
CA GLY A 266 31.40 -3.34 -25.05
C GLY A 266 31.19 -2.17 -24.12
N ASP A 267 29.97 -1.72 -23.93
CA ASP A 267 29.61 -0.55 -23.11
C ASP A 267 29.59 -0.92 -21.62
N MET A 268 30.79 -1.09 -21.06
CA MET A 268 30.98 -1.50 -19.65
C MET A 268 30.48 -0.48 -18.63
N ALA A 269 30.31 0.79 -19.03
CA ALA A 269 29.76 1.83 -18.15
C ALA A 269 28.27 1.62 -17.84
N GLN A 270 27.58 0.79 -18.61
CA GLN A 270 26.17 0.43 -18.44
C GLN A 270 25.96 -0.91 -17.69
N TYR A 271 26.99 -1.44 -17.03
CA TYR A 271 26.90 -2.66 -16.21
C TYR A 271 27.04 -2.36 -14.72
N PRO A 272 26.32 -3.10 -13.86
CA PRO A 272 25.28 -4.07 -14.23
C PRO A 272 24.07 -3.40 -14.88
N MET A 273 23.40 -4.08 -15.81
CA MET A 273 22.10 -3.63 -16.31
C MET A 273 21.00 -3.97 -15.30
N PHE A 274 20.20 -2.97 -14.92
CA PHE A 274 19.07 -3.16 -14.00
C PHE A 274 17.76 -3.25 -14.76
N THR A 275 16.91 -4.18 -14.37
CA THR A 275 15.55 -4.29 -14.93
C THR A 275 14.67 -3.12 -14.50
N SER A 276 13.68 -2.75 -15.30
CA SER A 276 12.83 -1.56 -15.11
C SER A 276 11.36 -1.87 -14.85
N CYS A 277 10.99 -3.14 -14.65
CA CYS A 277 9.60 -3.55 -14.49
C CYS A 277 8.93 -3.05 -13.19
N CYS A 278 9.70 -2.67 -12.16
CA CYS A 278 9.18 -2.13 -10.91
C CYS A 278 9.26 -0.60 -10.88
N PRO A 279 8.16 0.15 -11.00
CA PRO A 279 8.20 1.61 -11.02
C PRO A 279 8.70 2.22 -9.71
N GLY A 280 8.45 1.57 -8.57
CA GLY A 280 8.98 1.99 -7.28
C GLY A 280 10.52 1.91 -7.24
N TRP A 281 11.09 0.83 -7.78
CA TRP A 281 12.55 0.67 -7.93
C TRP A 281 13.14 1.74 -8.86
N VAL A 282 12.55 1.93 -10.03
CA VAL A 282 13.00 2.94 -11.01
C VAL A 282 13.01 4.33 -10.37
N ARG A 283 11.95 4.68 -9.64
CA ARG A 283 11.84 5.96 -8.97
C ARG A 283 12.85 6.10 -7.81
N PHE A 284 13.08 5.03 -7.05
CA PHE A 284 14.10 4.97 -6.01
C PHE A 284 15.50 5.21 -6.58
N LEU A 285 15.85 4.47 -7.63
CA LEU A 285 17.16 4.59 -8.27
C LEU A 285 17.39 6.00 -8.82
N LYS A 286 16.41 6.55 -9.56
CA LYS A 286 16.51 7.91 -10.11
C LYS A 286 16.63 8.99 -9.02
N GLY A 287 15.97 8.79 -7.87
CA GLY A 287 16.02 9.75 -6.77
C GLY A 287 17.27 9.64 -5.90
N GLN A 288 17.74 8.43 -5.60
CA GLN A 288 18.84 8.19 -4.67
C GLN A 288 20.20 7.97 -5.36
N TYR A 289 20.16 7.43 -6.58
CA TYR A 289 21.34 7.06 -7.35
C TYR A 289 21.25 7.51 -8.81
N PRO A 290 21.08 8.83 -9.08
CA PRO A 290 20.82 9.33 -10.43
C PRO A 290 21.95 8.99 -11.42
N GLN A 291 23.18 8.80 -10.94
CA GLN A 291 24.34 8.37 -11.74
C GLN A 291 24.17 6.97 -12.34
N LEU A 292 23.31 6.13 -11.77
CA LEU A 292 23.03 4.77 -12.26
C LEU A 292 21.86 4.70 -13.25
N THR A 293 21.23 5.82 -13.57
CA THR A 293 20.03 5.85 -14.45
C THR A 293 20.31 5.25 -15.82
N GLY A 294 21.53 5.44 -16.38
CA GLY A 294 21.93 4.85 -17.65
C GLY A 294 22.05 3.33 -17.64
N GLN A 295 22.08 2.71 -16.46
CA GLN A 295 22.12 1.26 -16.29
C GLN A 295 20.73 0.61 -16.25
N LEU A 296 19.65 1.40 -16.15
CA LEU A 296 18.29 0.87 -16.24
C LEU A 296 18.01 0.35 -17.66
N SER A 297 17.25 -0.72 -17.75
CA SER A 297 16.63 -1.15 -19.02
C SER A 297 15.68 -0.07 -19.55
N THR A 298 15.64 0.07 -20.86
CA THR A 298 14.71 0.97 -21.56
C THR A 298 13.36 0.31 -21.84
N ALA A 299 13.21 -0.98 -21.55
CA ALA A 299 11.97 -1.72 -21.78
C ALA A 299 10.85 -1.22 -20.85
N LYS A 300 9.64 -1.12 -21.40
CA LYS A 300 8.43 -0.90 -20.59
C LYS A 300 8.19 -2.09 -19.64
N SER A 301 7.52 -1.86 -18.52
CA SER A 301 7.08 -2.95 -17.63
C SER A 301 6.05 -3.86 -18.35
N PRO A 302 5.86 -5.11 -17.89
CA PRO A 302 4.83 -6.00 -18.44
C PRO A 302 3.44 -5.35 -18.51
N GLN A 303 3.05 -4.58 -17.49
CA GLN A 303 1.80 -3.84 -17.49
C GLN A 303 1.70 -2.89 -18.70
N GLN A 304 2.72 -2.09 -18.92
CA GLN A 304 2.73 -1.08 -19.96
C GLN A 304 2.98 -1.69 -21.35
N MET A 305 3.74 -2.77 -21.43
CA MET A 305 3.87 -3.57 -22.66
C MET A 305 2.52 -4.11 -23.12
N PHE A 306 1.74 -4.67 -22.19
CA PHE A 306 0.39 -5.15 -22.49
C PHE A 306 -0.49 -4.00 -22.98
N GLY A 307 -0.48 -2.85 -22.31
CA GLY A 307 -1.27 -1.68 -22.69
C GLY A 307 -0.91 -1.18 -24.10
N SER A 308 0.38 -1.02 -24.37
CA SER A 308 0.88 -0.65 -25.71
C SER A 308 0.40 -1.60 -26.81
N LEU A 309 0.50 -2.91 -26.57
CA LEU A 309 0.03 -3.92 -27.54
C LEU A 309 -1.48 -3.91 -27.72
N THR A 310 -2.20 -3.65 -26.63
CA THR A 310 -3.67 -3.56 -26.66
C THR A 310 -4.13 -2.39 -27.53
N LYS A 311 -3.50 -1.22 -27.36
CA LYS A 311 -3.85 -0.02 -28.12
C LYS A 311 -3.19 0.07 -29.52
N SER A 312 -2.39 -0.92 -29.91
CA SER A 312 -1.80 -1.02 -31.23
C SER A 312 -2.25 -2.28 -31.97
N TRP A 313 -1.59 -3.42 -31.70
CA TRP A 313 -1.84 -4.67 -32.38
C TRP A 313 -3.25 -5.24 -32.16
N LEU A 314 -3.73 -5.26 -30.90
CA LEU A 314 -5.07 -5.79 -30.60
C LEU A 314 -6.17 -4.89 -31.20
N ALA A 315 -6.00 -3.57 -31.11
CA ALA A 315 -6.90 -2.59 -31.74
C ALA A 315 -7.04 -2.85 -33.23
N GLN A 316 -5.92 -3.01 -33.94
CA GLN A 316 -5.90 -3.33 -35.38
C GLN A 316 -6.57 -4.68 -35.66
N LYS A 317 -6.27 -5.71 -34.87
CA LYS A 317 -6.85 -7.05 -35.01
C LYS A 317 -8.35 -7.10 -34.84
N LEU A 318 -8.87 -6.30 -33.91
CA LEU A 318 -10.31 -6.18 -33.62
C LEU A 318 -11.04 -5.20 -34.58
N GLY A 319 -10.30 -4.35 -35.25
CA GLY A 319 -10.88 -3.26 -36.06
C GLY A 319 -11.55 -2.18 -35.20
N VAL A 320 -11.02 -1.97 -34.00
CA VAL A 320 -11.50 -0.97 -33.03
C VAL A 320 -10.49 0.17 -32.96
N GLU A 321 -10.98 1.41 -32.92
CA GLU A 321 -10.12 2.58 -32.75
C GLU A 321 -9.42 2.52 -31.37
N PRO A 322 -8.09 2.78 -31.28
CA PRO A 322 -7.33 2.68 -30.03
C PRO A 322 -7.94 3.49 -28.87
N GLU A 323 -8.50 4.65 -29.13
CA GLU A 323 -9.13 5.55 -28.16
C GLU A 323 -10.42 4.97 -27.55
N LYS A 324 -11.05 4.04 -28.25
CA LYS A 324 -12.23 3.31 -27.76
C LYS A 324 -11.87 2.13 -26.88
N ILE A 325 -10.62 1.69 -26.88
CA ILE A 325 -10.16 0.63 -25.98
C ILE A 325 -9.83 1.23 -24.63
N PHE A 326 -10.45 0.70 -23.59
CA PHE A 326 -10.16 1.02 -22.21
C PHE A 326 -9.39 -0.16 -21.57
N CYS A 327 -8.11 0.04 -21.28
CA CYS A 327 -7.22 -1.00 -20.81
C CYS A 327 -7.12 -0.95 -19.28
N VAL A 328 -7.69 -1.94 -18.61
CA VAL A 328 -7.68 -2.07 -17.14
C VAL A 328 -6.55 -3.00 -16.69
N SER A 329 -5.90 -2.64 -15.60
CA SER A 329 -4.84 -3.43 -14.99
C SER A 329 -5.19 -3.77 -13.53
N ILE A 330 -5.30 -5.06 -13.21
CA ILE A 330 -5.52 -5.55 -11.84
C ILE A 330 -4.16 -5.97 -11.28
N MET A 331 -3.58 -5.07 -10.48
CA MET A 331 -2.24 -5.21 -9.92
C MET A 331 -2.26 -5.07 -8.39
N PRO A 332 -1.49 -5.87 -7.65
CA PRO A 332 -1.32 -5.70 -6.21
C PRO A 332 -0.36 -4.56 -5.85
N CYS A 333 0.27 -3.93 -6.84
CA CYS A 333 1.29 -2.91 -6.70
C CYS A 333 0.71 -1.52 -6.98
N VAL A 334 0.56 -0.70 -5.94
CA VAL A 334 0.01 0.66 -6.08
C VAL A 334 0.93 1.62 -6.85
N ALA A 335 2.24 1.34 -6.96
CA ALA A 335 3.16 2.12 -7.78
C ALA A 335 2.82 2.06 -9.28
N LYS A 336 2.12 1.02 -9.71
CA LYS A 336 1.66 0.85 -11.08
C LYS A 336 0.66 1.93 -11.54
N LYS A 337 -0.08 2.53 -10.62
CA LYS A 337 -0.94 3.69 -10.90
C LYS A 337 -0.12 4.91 -11.33
N ALA A 338 0.99 5.16 -10.65
CA ALA A 338 1.87 6.27 -11.00
C ALA A 338 2.70 6.01 -12.26
N GLU A 339 2.94 4.76 -12.60
CA GLU A 339 3.60 4.38 -13.86
C GLU A 339 2.72 4.71 -15.07
N SER A 340 1.42 4.41 -15.00
CA SER A 340 0.50 4.67 -16.11
C SER A 340 0.30 6.17 -16.41
N GLU A 341 0.57 7.05 -15.44
CA GLU A 341 0.52 8.50 -15.65
C GLU A 341 1.81 9.11 -16.23
N LEU A 342 2.86 8.32 -16.44
CA LEU A 342 4.10 8.83 -17.03
C LEU A 342 3.90 9.15 -18.52
N PRO A 343 4.39 10.32 -19.01
CA PRO A 343 4.27 10.69 -20.42
C PRO A 343 4.85 9.66 -21.40
N THR A 344 5.86 8.90 -20.95
CA THR A 344 6.49 7.83 -21.75
C THR A 344 5.64 6.55 -21.83
N MET A 345 4.55 6.47 -21.07
CA MET A 345 3.59 5.37 -21.03
C MET A 345 2.27 5.75 -21.70
N ALA A 346 2.36 6.63 -22.70
CA ALA A 346 1.26 7.08 -23.50
C ALA A 346 1.68 7.16 -24.97
N THR A 347 0.70 7.08 -25.86
CA THR A 347 0.82 7.33 -27.28
C THR A 347 -0.03 8.54 -27.67
N GLU A 348 -0.09 8.88 -28.95
CA GLU A 348 -1.03 9.88 -29.49
C GLU A 348 -2.51 9.53 -29.24
N HIS A 349 -2.79 8.26 -28.95
CA HIS A 349 -4.12 7.73 -28.64
C HIS A 349 -4.46 7.71 -27.14
N GLY A 350 -3.65 8.34 -26.30
CA GLY A 350 -3.81 8.38 -24.85
C GLY A 350 -2.88 7.41 -24.09
N PRO A 351 -3.13 7.18 -22.77
CA PRO A 351 -2.30 6.31 -21.96
C PRO A 351 -2.38 4.86 -22.43
N ASP A 352 -1.30 4.09 -22.27
CA ASP A 352 -1.27 2.66 -22.59
C ASP A 352 -2.24 1.86 -21.69
N VAL A 353 -2.30 2.23 -20.41
CA VAL A 353 -3.22 1.68 -19.40
C VAL A 353 -4.01 2.83 -18.77
N ASP A 354 -5.35 2.71 -18.73
CA ASP A 354 -6.30 3.76 -18.35
C ASP A 354 -6.59 3.83 -16.83
#